data_72181d2fef0d68d94646bac38e1cbe2e
#
_entry.id   72181d2fef0d68d94646bac38e1cbe2e
#
_cell.length_a   1.000
_cell.length_b   1.000
_cell.length_c   1.000
_cell.angle_alpha   90.00
_cell.angle_beta   90.00
_cell.angle_gamma   90.00
#
_symmetry.space_group_name_H-M   'P 1'
#
loop_
_entity.id
_entity.type
_entity.pdbx_description
1 polymer ?
#
loop_
_entity_poly.entity_id
_entity_poly.type
_entity_poly.pdbx_seq_one_letter_code
_entity_poly.pdbx_strand_id
1 'polypeptide(L)'
;NMTSQEIRQQFLDFFKSKGHLIVPSAPIVLKDDPTLMFSNSGMTQFKDYFLGYKEPKAPRIADTQKCLRVSGKHNDLDDVGRDTYHHTMFEMLGNWSFGDYFKKEAIDFAWELLTEVYKIPKENLYVTIFEGDASENLERDQAAYDFWKAHISEDRIINGNKKDNFWEMGESGPCGPCSEIHVD
;
A
#
# COMPACT_ATOMS: atom_id res chain seq x y z
N ASN A 1 -23.10 9.08 3.25
CA ASN A 1 -21.73 9.31 3.70
C ASN A 1 -21.32 8.23 4.71
N MET A 2 -20.29 7.46 4.39
CA MET A 2 -19.77 6.43 5.28
C MET A 2 -18.88 7.03 6.36
N THR A 3 -19.01 6.49 7.60
CA THR A 3 -18.08 6.82 8.67
C THR A 3 -16.75 6.10 8.47
N SER A 4 -15.70 6.58 9.16
CA SER A 4 -14.38 5.92 9.14
C SER A 4 -14.48 4.47 9.61
N GLN A 5 -15.30 4.22 10.63
CA GLN A 5 -15.49 2.87 11.15
C GLN A 5 -16.16 1.95 10.12
N GLU A 6 -17.14 2.47 9.38
CA GLU A 6 -17.80 1.70 8.32
C GLU A 6 -16.84 1.38 7.18
N ILE A 7 -16.02 2.35 6.76
CA ILE A 7 -15.01 2.14 5.72
C ILE A 7 -14.02 1.04 6.15
N ARG A 8 -13.54 1.12 7.37
CA ARG A 8 -12.60 0.14 7.93
C ARG A 8 -13.24 -1.26 7.98
N GLN A 9 -14.45 -1.35 8.49
CA GLN A 9 -15.14 -2.63 8.63
C GLN A 9 -15.45 -3.25 7.25
N GLN A 10 -15.89 -2.44 6.29
CA GLN A 10 -16.16 -2.92 4.94
C GLN A 10 -14.89 -3.40 4.26
N PHE A 11 -13.75 -2.73 4.47
CA PHE A 11 -12.46 -3.17 3.96
C PHE A 11 -12.10 -4.56 4.48
N LEU A 12 -12.16 -4.74 5.80
CA LEU A 12 -11.81 -6.01 6.42
C LEU A 12 -12.77 -7.13 6.00
N ASP A 13 -14.06 -6.86 5.95
CA ASP A 13 -15.07 -7.84 5.52
C ASP A 13 -14.85 -8.25 4.06
N PHE A 14 -14.53 -7.29 3.20
CA PHE A 14 -14.26 -7.56 1.79
C PHE A 14 -13.06 -8.51 1.64
N PHE A 15 -11.92 -8.18 2.26
CA PHE A 15 -10.73 -9.01 2.13
C PHE A 15 -10.86 -10.35 2.85
N LYS A 16 -11.63 -10.40 3.94
CA LYS A 16 -11.98 -11.67 4.56
C LYS A 16 -12.77 -12.55 3.59
N SER A 17 -13.71 -11.97 2.83
CA SER A 17 -14.47 -12.70 1.81
C SER A 17 -13.60 -13.21 0.66
N LYS A 18 -12.44 -12.59 0.45
CA LYS A 18 -11.44 -13.01 -0.54
C LYS A 18 -10.37 -13.94 0.06
N GLY A 19 -10.62 -14.50 1.23
CA GLY A 19 -9.75 -15.51 1.84
C GLY A 19 -8.58 -14.97 2.64
N HIS A 20 -8.62 -13.70 3.03
CA HIS A 20 -7.54 -13.10 3.82
C HIS A 20 -7.77 -13.34 5.32
N LEU A 21 -6.69 -13.67 6.04
CA LEU A 21 -6.68 -13.69 7.49
C LEU A 21 -6.60 -12.26 8.00
N ILE A 22 -7.52 -11.89 8.87
CA ILE A 22 -7.51 -10.56 9.48
C ILE A 22 -6.59 -10.62 10.72
N VAL A 23 -5.57 -9.77 10.74
CA VAL A 23 -4.62 -9.70 11.85
C VAL A 23 -4.70 -8.34 12.54
N PRO A 24 -4.38 -8.27 13.84
CA PRO A 24 -4.42 -6.99 14.55
C PRO A 24 -3.28 -6.05 14.13
N SER A 25 -3.51 -4.75 14.32
CA SER A 25 -2.48 -3.73 14.19
C SER A 25 -1.29 -4.03 15.09
N ALA A 26 -0.08 -3.76 14.59
CA ALA A 26 1.10 -3.74 15.42
C ALA A 26 1.16 -2.42 16.22
N PRO A 27 1.87 -2.38 17.35
CA PRO A 27 2.12 -1.13 18.05
C PRO A 27 2.85 -0.11 17.18
N ILE A 28 2.56 1.18 17.39
CA ILE A 28 3.24 2.25 16.65
C ILE A 28 4.73 2.31 17.04
N VAL A 29 5.03 2.16 18.32
CA VAL A 29 6.41 2.17 18.80
C VAL A 29 7.02 0.80 18.61
N LEU A 30 8.13 0.74 17.86
CA LEU A 30 8.84 -0.49 17.53
C LEU A 30 9.97 -0.72 18.52
N LYS A 31 9.98 -1.89 19.16
CA LYS A 31 10.99 -2.22 20.18
C LYS A 31 12.24 -2.88 19.62
N ASP A 32 12.07 -3.64 18.53
CA ASP A 32 13.10 -4.55 18.05
C ASP A 32 13.63 -4.22 16.66
N ASP A 33 13.27 -3.07 16.10
CA ASP A 33 13.78 -2.66 14.78
C ASP A 33 14.83 -1.56 14.95
N PRO A 34 16.11 -1.85 14.63
CA PRO A 34 17.17 -0.85 14.77
C PRO A 34 17.12 0.26 13.72
N THR A 35 16.30 0.10 12.67
CA THR A 35 16.24 1.05 11.57
C THR A 35 15.06 2.01 11.68
N LEU A 36 14.02 1.63 12.43
CA LEU A 36 12.80 2.42 12.61
C LEU A 36 12.40 2.43 14.07
N MET A 37 12.04 3.60 14.56
CA MET A 37 11.49 3.75 15.90
C MET A 37 9.96 3.62 15.92
N PHE A 38 9.32 4.00 14.82
CA PHE A 38 7.86 4.00 14.70
C PHE A 38 7.41 3.16 13.51
N SER A 39 6.23 2.55 13.63
CA SER A 39 5.57 1.93 12.48
C SER A 39 5.12 3.04 11.52
N ASN A 40 5.72 3.11 10.35
CA ASN A 40 5.44 4.15 9.36
C ASN A 40 4.63 3.67 8.17
N SER A 41 4.29 2.39 8.13
CA SER A 41 3.41 1.80 7.11
C SER A 41 2.81 0.50 7.61
N GLY A 42 1.74 0.05 6.94
CA GLY A 42 1.14 -1.25 7.21
C GLY A 42 2.07 -2.43 6.91
N MET A 43 3.06 -2.20 6.07
CA MET A 43 4.03 -3.22 5.67
C MET A 43 5.10 -3.50 6.74
N THR A 44 5.31 -2.59 7.67
CA THR A 44 6.40 -2.69 8.64
C THR A 44 6.36 -3.98 9.45
N GLN A 45 5.21 -4.37 9.97
CA GLN A 45 5.09 -5.58 10.77
C GLN A 45 5.30 -6.88 9.96
N PHE A 46 5.22 -6.81 8.64
CA PHE A 46 5.38 -7.97 7.76
C PHE A 46 6.73 -8.02 7.05
N LYS A 47 7.65 -7.14 7.42
CA LYS A 47 8.96 -7.01 6.80
C LYS A 47 9.72 -8.35 6.75
N ASP A 48 9.72 -9.10 7.84
CA ASP A 48 10.44 -10.38 7.90
C ASP A 48 9.83 -11.44 6.98
N TYR A 49 8.55 -11.36 6.71
CA TYR A 49 7.89 -12.26 5.76
C TYR A 49 8.36 -11.97 4.33
N PHE A 50 8.45 -10.69 3.96
CA PHE A 50 8.92 -10.28 2.63
C PHE A 50 10.40 -10.59 2.43
N LEU A 51 11.20 -10.51 3.48
CA LEU A 51 12.61 -10.83 3.44
C LEU A 51 12.91 -12.33 3.53
N GLY A 52 11.88 -13.14 3.79
CA GLY A 52 12.03 -14.58 3.89
C GLY A 52 12.60 -15.08 5.23
N TYR A 53 12.65 -14.21 6.23
CA TYR A 53 13.18 -14.59 7.56
C TYR A 53 12.16 -15.31 8.42
N LYS A 54 10.87 -15.13 8.13
CA LYS A 54 9.79 -15.79 8.86
C LYS A 54 8.70 -16.24 7.89
N GLU A 55 8.04 -17.35 8.22
CA GLU A 55 6.86 -17.81 7.48
C GLU A 55 5.65 -16.99 7.88
N PRO A 56 4.85 -16.49 6.91
CA PRO A 56 3.62 -15.81 7.24
C PRO A 56 2.59 -16.76 7.84
N LYS A 57 1.72 -16.21 8.70
CA LYS A 57 0.63 -16.99 9.34
C LYS A 57 -0.37 -17.52 8.31
N ALA A 58 -0.52 -16.83 7.20
CA ALA A 58 -1.38 -17.20 6.10
C ALA A 58 -0.83 -16.57 4.82
N PRO A 59 -1.12 -17.15 3.63
CA PRO A 59 -0.66 -16.53 2.38
C PRO A 59 -1.39 -15.23 2.05
N ARG A 60 -2.59 -15.03 2.57
CA ARG A 60 -3.37 -13.80 2.39
C ARG A 60 -3.67 -13.19 3.74
N ILE A 61 -3.27 -11.94 3.95
CA ILE A 61 -3.48 -11.23 5.21
C ILE A 61 -4.07 -9.86 4.90
N ALA A 62 -4.98 -9.39 5.77
CA ALA A 62 -5.48 -8.02 5.73
C ALA A 62 -5.53 -7.47 7.15
N ASP A 63 -5.33 -6.15 7.25
CA ASP A 63 -5.35 -5.47 8.54
C ASP A 63 -5.65 -3.98 8.38
N THR A 64 -5.77 -3.32 9.52
CA THR A 64 -5.62 -1.87 9.63
C THR A 64 -4.39 -1.61 10.48
N GLN A 65 -3.65 -0.56 10.17
CA GLN A 65 -2.41 -0.24 10.89
C GLN A 65 -2.32 1.25 11.15
N LYS A 66 -2.18 1.61 12.42
CA LYS A 66 -1.89 3.00 12.81
C LYS A 66 -0.43 3.27 12.55
N CYS A 67 -0.13 4.40 11.92
CA CYS A 67 1.19 4.76 11.45
C CYS A 67 1.55 6.18 11.84
N LEU A 68 2.85 6.42 12.01
CA LEU A 68 3.41 7.74 12.25
C LEU A 68 4.49 8.02 11.19
N ARG A 69 4.35 9.13 10.48
CA ARG A 69 5.37 9.64 9.55
C ARG A 69 5.76 11.04 9.91
N VAL A 70 7.04 11.35 9.75
CA VAL A 70 7.61 12.64 10.11
C VAL A 70 8.34 13.25 8.92
N SER A 71 8.13 14.56 8.71
CA SER A 71 8.86 15.41 7.75
C SER A 71 8.95 14.89 6.33
N GLY A 72 7.90 14.21 5.83
CA GLY A 72 7.91 13.64 4.49
C GLY A 72 8.86 12.48 4.30
N LYS A 73 9.59 12.07 5.33
CA LYS A 73 10.44 10.89 5.37
C LYS A 73 9.74 9.80 6.18
N HIS A 74 10.22 8.58 6.06
CA HIS A 74 9.55 7.46 6.71
C HIS A 74 10.01 7.24 8.15
N ASN A 75 11.04 7.92 8.59
CA ASN A 75 11.53 7.92 9.96
C ASN A 75 12.50 9.07 10.13
N ASP A 76 12.23 9.96 11.03
CA ASP A 76 13.11 11.10 11.25
C ASP A 76 13.04 11.57 12.69
N LEU A 77 13.80 10.90 13.56
CA LEU A 77 13.82 11.20 14.98
C LEU A 77 14.34 12.58 15.28
N ASP A 78 15.30 13.04 14.50
CA ASP A 78 15.89 14.35 14.71
C ASP A 78 14.86 15.45 14.48
N ASP A 79 14.01 15.26 13.47
CA ASP A 79 12.95 16.22 13.18
C ASP A 79 11.80 16.16 14.21
N VAL A 80 11.47 14.97 14.71
CA VAL A 80 10.45 14.83 15.76
C VAL A 80 10.79 15.65 17.00
N GLY A 81 12.05 15.67 17.39
CA GLY A 81 12.50 16.43 18.55
C GLY A 81 12.63 17.93 18.33
N ARG A 82 12.63 18.38 17.08
CA ARG A 82 12.88 19.77 16.72
C ARG A 82 11.66 20.47 16.16
N ASP A 83 10.78 19.75 15.47
CA ASP A 83 9.65 20.33 14.78
C ASP A 83 8.45 19.40 14.83
N THR A 84 7.50 19.72 15.72
CA THR A 84 6.27 18.94 15.91
C THR A 84 5.28 19.12 14.77
N TYR A 85 5.49 20.09 13.87
CA TYR A 85 4.58 20.34 12.75
C TYR A 85 4.74 19.35 11.60
N HIS A 86 5.84 18.59 11.55
CA HIS A 86 6.16 17.72 10.44
C HIS A 86 5.86 16.23 10.70
N HIS A 87 5.04 15.91 11.69
CA HIS A 87 4.61 14.53 11.88
C HIS A 87 3.13 14.36 11.57
N THR A 88 2.79 13.18 11.08
CA THR A 88 1.41 12.83 10.71
C THR A 88 1.05 11.46 11.27
N MET A 89 -0.06 11.42 12.00
CA MET A 89 -0.68 10.17 12.42
C MET A 89 -1.76 9.79 11.44
N PHE A 90 -1.77 8.54 10.98
CA PHE A 90 -2.79 8.07 10.06
C PHE A 90 -2.99 6.57 10.22
N GLU A 91 -4.04 6.07 9.61
CA GLU A 91 -4.34 4.64 9.59
C GLU A 91 -4.25 4.14 8.15
N MET A 92 -3.54 3.02 7.97
CA MET A 92 -3.38 2.39 6.67
C MET A 92 -4.21 1.11 6.64
N LEU A 93 -5.05 0.96 5.62
CA LEU A 93 -5.81 -0.25 5.37
C LEU A 93 -5.00 -1.08 4.38
N GLY A 94 -4.65 -2.30 4.76
CA GLY A 94 -3.73 -3.09 3.97
C GLY A 94 -4.21 -4.51 3.67
N ASN A 95 -3.84 -4.98 2.50
CA ASN A 95 -4.01 -6.38 2.11
C ASN A 95 -2.68 -6.86 1.52
N TRP A 96 -2.31 -8.08 1.88
CA TRP A 96 -0.98 -8.64 1.63
C TRP A 96 -1.10 -10.03 1.05
N SER A 97 -0.27 -10.34 0.05
CA SER A 97 -0.16 -11.67 -0.53
C SER A 97 1.29 -12.14 -0.43
N PHE A 98 1.49 -13.31 0.17
CA PHE A 98 2.81 -13.90 0.34
C PHE A 98 2.91 -15.12 -0.58
N GLY A 99 3.17 -14.86 -1.88
CA GLY A 99 3.33 -15.90 -2.87
C GLY A 99 2.04 -16.55 -3.36
N ASP A 100 0.89 -15.90 -3.13
CA ASP A 100 -0.42 -16.43 -3.55
C ASP A 100 -0.92 -15.72 -4.81
N TYR A 101 -1.35 -14.47 -4.67
CA TYR A 101 -1.77 -13.68 -5.83
C TYR A 101 -0.79 -12.53 -6.08
N PHE A 102 -0.88 -11.94 -7.28
CA PHE A 102 0.02 -10.87 -7.71
C PHE A 102 -0.80 -9.71 -8.29
N LYS A 103 -0.24 -8.98 -9.24
CA LYS A 103 -0.81 -7.72 -9.73
C LYS A 103 -2.24 -7.84 -10.25
N LYS A 104 -2.54 -8.88 -11.00
CA LYS A 104 -3.87 -9.00 -11.62
C LYS A 104 -4.96 -9.05 -10.55
N GLU A 105 -4.82 -9.97 -9.61
CA GLU A 105 -5.82 -10.15 -8.56
C GLU A 105 -5.85 -8.96 -7.61
N ALA A 106 -4.70 -8.36 -7.30
CA ALA A 106 -4.64 -7.17 -6.46
C ALA A 106 -5.40 -6.01 -7.11
N ILE A 107 -5.22 -5.81 -8.40
CA ILE A 107 -5.94 -4.78 -9.17
C ILE A 107 -7.43 -5.09 -9.20
N ASP A 108 -7.81 -6.34 -9.47
CA ASP A 108 -9.20 -6.75 -9.51
C ASP A 108 -9.89 -6.54 -8.16
N PHE A 109 -9.23 -6.90 -7.05
CA PHE A 109 -9.76 -6.69 -5.71
C PHE A 109 -9.93 -5.20 -5.40
N ALA A 110 -8.91 -4.40 -5.70
CA ALA A 110 -8.98 -2.97 -5.43
C ALA A 110 -10.13 -2.31 -6.21
N TRP A 111 -10.28 -2.66 -7.48
CA TRP A 111 -11.35 -2.13 -8.31
C TRP A 111 -12.73 -2.52 -7.79
N GLU A 112 -12.92 -3.79 -7.45
CA GLU A 112 -14.17 -4.28 -6.89
C GLU A 112 -14.51 -3.56 -5.58
N LEU A 113 -13.54 -3.42 -4.69
CA LEU A 113 -13.73 -2.71 -3.41
C LEU A 113 -14.21 -1.28 -3.64
N LEU A 114 -13.53 -0.54 -4.49
CA LEU A 114 -13.83 0.88 -4.70
C LEU A 114 -15.16 1.08 -5.43
N THR A 115 -15.46 0.26 -6.44
CA THR A 115 -16.62 0.48 -7.29
C THR A 115 -17.87 -0.26 -6.82
N GLU A 116 -17.73 -1.48 -6.30
CA GLU A 116 -18.87 -2.31 -5.91
C GLU A 116 -19.19 -2.20 -4.42
N VAL A 117 -18.19 -2.12 -3.55
CA VAL A 117 -18.40 -2.02 -2.11
C VAL A 117 -18.58 -0.57 -1.68
N TYR A 118 -17.61 0.29 -2.00
CA TYR A 118 -17.67 1.70 -1.63
C TYR A 118 -18.54 2.54 -2.56
N LYS A 119 -18.92 2.01 -3.71
CA LYS A 119 -19.83 2.67 -4.68
C LYS A 119 -19.28 4.00 -5.20
N ILE A 120 -17.97 4.10 -5.35
CA ILE A 120 -17.37 5.29 -5.96
C ILE A 120 -17.67 5.24 -7.47
N PRO A 121 -18.19 6.32 -8.05
CA PRO A 121 -18.47 6.34 -9.50
C PRO A 121 -17.19 6.12 -10.30
N LYS A 122 -17.26 5.22 -11.28
CA LYS A 122 -16.10 4.85 -12.10
C LYS A 122 -15.51 6.04 -12.83
N GLU A 123 -16.34 6.98 -13.26
CA GLU A 123 -15.93 8.18 -13.96
C GLU A 123 -15.10 9.12 -13.09
N ASN A 124 -15.13 8.95 -11.77
CA ASN A 124 -14.31 9.74 -10.84
C ASN A 124 -12.95 9.11 -10.55
N LEU A 125 -12.68 7.94 -11.12
CA LEU A 125 -11.45 7.20 -10.83
C LEU A 125 -10.46 7.31 -12.00
N TYR A 126 -9.20 7.50 -11.66
CA TYR A 126 -8.09 7.32 -12.59
C TYR A 126 -6.96 6.62 -11.85
N VAL A 127 -6.04 6.04 -12.60
CA VAL A 127 -4.95 5.27 -12.01
C VAL A 127 -3.61 5.73 -12.57
N THR A 128 -2.57 5.54 -11.78
CA THR A 128 -1.20 5.75 -12.25
C THR A 128 -0.47 4.42 -12.31
N ILE A 129 0.49 4.34 -13.22
CA ILE A 129 1.41 3.21 -13.33
C ILE A 129 2.83 3.75 -13.38
N PHE A 130 3.78 2.93 -12.98
CA PHE A 130 5.18 3.32 -13.06
C PHE A 130 5.63 3.43 -14.52
N GLU A 131 6.15 4.59 -14.90
CA GLU A 131 6.58 4.88 -16.26
C GLU A 131 7.96 4.30 -16.62
N GLY A 132 8.68 3.77 -15.63
CA GLY A 132 10.07 3.35 -15.79
C GLY A 132 11.05 4.45 -15.45
N ASP A 133 12.32 4.09 -15.38
CA ASP A 133 13.41 5.03 -15.16
C ASP A 133 14.66 4.50 -15.87
N ALA A 134 14.95 5.03 -17.04
CA ALA A 134 16.08 4.59 -17.85
C ALA A 134 17.43 4.83 -17.14
N SER A 135 17.52 5.88 -16.33
CA SER A 135 18.76 6.20 -15.62
C SER A 135 19.14 5.14 -14.58
N GLU A 136 18.15 4.41 -14.07
CA GLU A 136 18.35 3.33 -13.12
C GLU A 136 18.05 1.95 -13.72
N ASN A 137 17.87 1.89 -15.03
CA ASN A 137 17.62 0.66 -15.77
C ASN A 137 16.34 -0.05 -15.30
N LEU A 138 15.32 0.74 -14.99
CA LEU A 138 14.00 0.24 -14.56
C LEU A 138 13.01 0.37 -15.70
N GLU A 139 12.29 -0.72 -15.97
CA GLU A 139 11.29 -0.76 -17.04
C GLU A 139 9.95 -0.20 -16.59
N ARG A 140 9.14 0.25 -17.55
CA ARG A 140 7.75 0.62 -17.34
C ARG A 140 6.96 -0.60 -16.84
N ASP A 141 6.02 -0.39 -15.96
CA ASP A 141 5.16 -1.47 -15.46
C ASP A 141 4.03 -1.76 -16.46
N GLN A 142 4.41 -2.38 -17.57
CA GLN A 142 3.48 -2.70 -18.65
C GLN A 142 2.41 -3.69 -18.21
N ALA A 143 2.73 -4.63 -17.32
CA ALA A 143 1.76 -5.58 -16.81
C ALA A 143 0.62 -4.88 -16.08
N ALA A 144 0.93 -3.90 -15.22
CA ALA A 144 -0.09 -3.12 -14.53
C ALA A 144 -0.97 -2.36 -15.53
N TYR A 145 -0.36 -1.74 -16.54
CA TYR A 145 -1.11 -1.04 -17.59
C TYR A 145 -2.12 -1.99 -18.25
N ASP A 146 -1.67 -3.17 -18.64
CA ASP A 146 -2.53 -4.15 -19.33
C ASP A 146 -3.65 -4.65 -18.43
N PHE A 147 -3.39 -4.88 -17.14
CA PHE A 147 -4.43 -5.29 -16.20
C PHE A 147 -5.45 -4.18 -15.93
N TRP A 148 -4.99 -2.93 -15.84
CA TRP A 148 -5.91 -1.80 -15.64
C TRP A 148 -6.81 -1.56 -16.85
N LYS A 149 -6.37 -1.86 -18.04
CA LYS A 149 -7.19 -1.72 -19.26
C LYS A 149 -8.46 -2.55 -19.22
N ALA A 150 -8.48 -3.63 -18.45
CA ALA A 150 -9.68 -4.45 -18.28
C ALA A 150 -10.78 -3.73 -17.48
N HIS A 151 -10.43 -2.68 -16.75
CA HIS A 151 -11.34 -1.99 -15.84
C HIS A 151 -11.62 -0.54 -16.22
N ILE A 152 -10.67 0.15 -16.83
CA ILE A 152 -10.71 1.59 -17.02
C ILE A 152 -10.18 1.96 -18.41
N SER A 153 -10.65 3.07 -18.97
CA SER A 153 -10.21 3.52 -20.27
C SER A 153 -8.76 3.99 -20.25
N GLU A 154 -8.08 3.85 -21.37
CA GLU A 154 -6.65 4.15 -21.48
C GLU A 154 -6.29 5.60 -21.14
N ASP A 155 -7.19 6.54 -21.46
CA ASP A 155 -6.97 7.95 -21.15
C ASP A 155 -7.01 8.26 -19.66
N ARG A 156 -7.45 7.31 -18.84
CA ARG A 156 -7.46 7.43 -17.40
C ARG A 156 -6.36 6.60 -16.72
N ILE A 157 -5.46 6.02 -17.50
CA ILE A 157 -4.25 5.33 -17.01
C ILE A 157 -3.06 6.23 -17.29
N ILE A 158 -2.50 6.82 -16.25
CA ILE A 158 -1.52 7.90 -16.35
C ILE A 158 -0.16 7.40 -15.91
N ASN A 159 0.89 7.80 -16.63
CA ASN A 159 2.26 7.48 -16.25
C ASN A 159 2.66 8.26 -15.01
N GLY A 160 3.30 7.58 -14.07
CA GLY A 160 3.83 8.16 -12.86
C GLY A 160 5.33 7.93 -12.73
N ASN A 161 6.00 8.86 -12.05
CA ASN A 161 7.45 8.82 -11.90
C ASN A 161 7.87 7.90 -10.74
N LYS A 162 9.18 7.69 -10.59
CA LYS A 162 9.73 6.84 -9.55
C LYS A 162 9.36 7.31 -8.14
N LYS A 163 9.29 8.61 -7.92
CA LYS A 163 8.95 9.17 -6.61
C LYS A 163 7.58 8.72 -6.14
N ASP A 164 6.60 8.65 -7.04
CA ASP A 164 5.21 8.36 -6.69
C ASP A 164 4.83 6.91 -6.96
N ASN A 165 5.48 6.27 -7.92
CA ASN A 165 5.06 4.95 -8.41
C ASN A 165 6.13 3.86 -8.28
N PHE A 166 7.05 4.05 -7.35
CA PHE A 166 8.05 3.03 -7.03
C PHE A 166 8.30 3.04 -5.52
N TRP A 167 8.13 1.89 -4.89
CA TRP A 167 8.30 1.79 -3.44
C TRP A 167 9.64 1.14 -3.10
N GLU A 168 10.21 1.53 -1.97
CA GLU A 168 11.46 0.97 -1.45
C GLU A 168 11.32 0.76 0.06
N MET A 169 11.87 -0.34 0.56
CA MET A 169 11.90 -0.66 1.97
C MET A 169 13.34 -0.60 2.49
N GLY A 170 13.87 0.61 2.63
CA GLY A 170 15.25 0.84 3.02
C GLY A 170 16.23 0.68 1.85
N GLU A 171 17.50 0.88 2.11
CA GLU A 171 18.54 0.87 1.06
C GLU A 171 18.77 -0.50 0.44
N SER A 172 18.63 -1.55 1.22
CA SER A 172 18.92 -2.92 0.80
C SER A 172 17.71 -3.85 0.94
N GLY A 173 16.53 -3.29 1.20
CA GLY A 173 15.30 -4.05 1.32
C GLY A 173 14.61 -4.26 -0.02
N PRO A 174 13.46 -4.91 -0.01
CA PRO A 174 12.68 -5.10 -1.23
C PRO A 174 12.20 -3.78 -1.80
N CYS A 175 12.02 -3.75 -3.12
CA CYS A 175 11.51 -2.59 -3.84
C CYS A 175 10.72 -3.05 -5.05
N GLY A 176 9.93 -2.15 -5.62
CA GLY A 176 9.19 -2.47 -6.83
C GLY A 176 8.30 -1.34 -7.31
N PRO A 177 7.77 -1.49 -8.52
CA PRO A 177 6.80 -0.54 -9.03
C PRO A 177 5.47 -0.68 -8.31
N CYS A 178 4.71 0.42 -8.26
CA CYS A 178 3.37 0.41 -7.71
C CYS A 178 2.43 1.26 -8.56
N SER A 179 1.15 0.93 -8.45
CA SER A 179 0.07 1.73 -9.03
C SER A 179 -0.68 2.43 -7.92
N GLU A 180 -1.24 3.58 -8.24
CA GLU A 180 -2.11 4.32 -7.35
C GLU A 180 -3.47 4.51 -8.00
N ILE A 181 -4.51 4.50 -7.20
CA ILE A 181 -5.88 4.81 -7.64
C ILE A 181 -6.26 6.13 -7.02
N HIS A 182 -6.69 7.06 -7.87
CA HIS A 182 -7.06 8.40 -7.46
C HIS A 182 -8.54 8.66 -7.71
N VAL A 183 -9.14 9.43 -6.84
CA VAL A 183 -10.53 9.86 -6.93
C VAL A 183 -10.58 11.36 -7.18
N ASP A 184 -11.26 11.77 -8.24
CA ASP A 184 -11.52 13.19 -8.52
C ASP A 184 -12.67 13.72 -7.66
#